data_e3d9aaeea76825c6d62dbc2a70270927
#
_entry.id   e3d9aaeea76825c6d62dbc2a70270927
#
_cell.length_a   1.000
_cell.length_b   1.000
_cell.length_c   1.000
_cell.angle_alpha   90.00
_cell.angle_beta   90.00
_cell.angle_gamma   90.00
#
_symmetry.space_group_name_H-M   'P 1'
#
loop_
_entity.id
_entity.type
_entity.pdbx_description
1 polymer ?
#
loop_
_entity_poly.entity_id
_entity_poly.type
_entity_poly.pdbx_seq_one_letter_code
_entity_poly.pdbx_strand_id
1 'polypeptide(L)'
;VKDFGTAWAMSHLRRQGRGGRGGVDARTLDYVGMCSVGTQLLRLTALAEPDQIHLVFLDDVLEDPASVWETLQIFLGIDLQERDDFPIEDFLVERPLPALHAILRRLSDTRGAILPQRFLRLGIARSVNGWNRRAGTLREMPKDLRRRVSDALSEDVGIISAMSGRDLSHWLC
;
A
#
# COMPACT_ATOMS: atom_id res chain seq x y z
N VAL A 1 -10.30 14.14 3.87
CA VAL A 1 -11.25 13.89 2.78
C VAL A 1 -11.84 12.52 3.02
N LYS A 2 -13.17 12.39 3.01
CA LYS A 2 -13.85 11.11 3.26
C LYS A 2 -14.22 10.36 1.96
N ASP A 3 -14.18 11.08 0.85
CA ASP A 3 -14.51 10.56 -0.48
C ASP A 3 -13.25 10.37 -1.31
N PHE A 4 -13.08 9.16 -1.89
CA PHE A 4 -11.90 8.83 -2.68
C PHE A 4 -11.83 9.62 -3.99
N GLY A 5 -12.98 9.88 -4.65
CA GLY A 5 -13.02 10.67 -5.89
C GLY A 5 -12.48 12.08 -5.70
N THR A 6 -12.88 12.74 -4.59
CA THR A 6 -12.32 14.04 -4.20
C THR A 6 -10.84 13.94 -3.84
N ALA A 7 -10.44 12.87 -3.15
CA ALA A 7 -9.04 12.64 -2.78
C ALA A 7 -8.17 12.41 -4.03
N TRP A 8 -8.67 11.67 -5.01
CA TRP A 8 -8.03 11.45 -6.31
C TRP A 8 -7.87 12.77 -7.09
N ALA A 9 -8.92 13.56 -7.18
CA ALA A 9 -8.89 14.85 -7.88
C ALA A 9 -7.87 15.85 -7.27
N MET A 10 -7.55 15.70 -6.00
CA MET A 10 -6.54 16.54 -5.33
C MET A 10 -5.08 16.06 -5.55
N SER A 11 -4.85 14.92 -6.20
CA SER A 11 -3.49 14.36 -6.38
C SER A 11 -2.53 15.33 -7.05
N HIS A 12 -2.98 16.09 -8.05
CA HIS A 12 -2.15 17.08 -8.73
C HIS A 12 -1.68 18.23 -7.81
N LEU A 13 -2.51 18.70 -6.88
CA LEU A 13 -2.12 19.71 -5.89
C LEU A 13 -1.12 19.14 -4.87
N ARG A 14 -1.30 17.88 -4.51
CA ARG A 14 -0.44 17.18 -3.54
C ARG A 14 0.94 16.90 -4.12
N ARG A 15 1.03 16.62 -5.41
CA ARG A 15 2.30 16.51 -6.13
C ARG A 15 3.12 17.79 -6.06
N GLN A 16 2.47 18.95 -5.98
CA GLN A 16 3.09 20.27 -5.78
C GLN A 16 3.38 20.58 -4.30
N GLY A 17 3.22 19.61 -3.39
CA GLY A 17 3.40 19.83 -1.95
C GLY A 17 2.25 20.57 -1.25
N ARG A 18 1.12 20.78 -1.94
CA ARG A 18 -0.06 21.48 -1.42
C ARG A 18 -1.09 20.50 -0.87
N GLY A 19 -1.86 20.93 0.15
CA GLY A 19 -2.99 20.14 0.67
C GLY A 19 -2.63 19.05 1.67
N GLY A 20 -1.42 19.05 2.21
CA GLY A 20 -1.06 18.24 3.37
C GLY A 20 -1.81 18.71 4.62
N ARG A 21 -2.23 17.80 5.48
CA ARG A 21 -2.90 18.09 6.76
C ARG A 21 -2.29 17.24 7.88
N GLY A 22 -2.05 17.88 9.03
CA GLY A 22 -1.73 17.15 10.25
C GLY A 22 -0.39 16.43 10.25
N GLY A 23 0.66 16.99 9.63
CA GLY A 23 2.02 16.42 9.64
C GLY A 23 2.22 15.26 8.67
N VAL A 24 1.24 14.93 7.84
CA VAL A 24 1.39 13.96 6.74
C VAL A 24 1.99 14.67 5.53
N ASP A 25 3.07 14.15 4.98
CA ASP A 25 3.64 14.67 3.74
C ASP A 25 2.58 14.60 2.62
N ALA A 26 2.36 15.75 1.95
CA ALA A 26 1.39 15.83 0.87
C ALA A 26 1.71 14.86 -0.28
N ARG A 27 2.97 14.51 -0.49
CA ARG A 27 3.41 13.57 -1.52
C ARG A 27 2.88 12.16 -1.30
N THR A 28 2.76 11.71 -0.04
CA THR A 28 2.18 10.38 0.29
C THR A 28 0.68 10.31 0.00
N LEU A 29 0.05 11.45 -0.26
CA LEU A 29 -1.35 11.57 -0.64
C LEU A 29 -1.53 11.86 -2.14
N ASP A 30 -0.46 11.90 -2.92
CA ASP A 30 -0.51 11.92 -4.39
C ASP A 30 -0.75 10.50 -4.90
N TYR A 31 -2.02 10.12 -4.99
CA TYR A 31 -2.40 8.76 -5.39
C TYR A 31 -1.94 8.41 -6.81
N VAL A 32 -1.99 9.34 -7.74
CA VAL A 32 -1.50 9.11 -9.11
C VAL A 32 0.00 8.82 -9.08
N GLY A 33 0.79 9.69 -8.41
CA GLY A 33 2.24 9.49 -8.31
C GLY A 33 2.63 8.23 -7.54
N MET A 34 1.86 7.87 -6.50
CA MET A 34 2.10 6.64 -5.74
C MET A 34 1.76 5.38 -6.52
N CYS A 35 0.75 5.43 -7.39
CA CYS A 35 0.34 4.31 -8.23
C CYS A 35 1.12 4.24 -9.56
N SER A 36 1.90 5.26 -9.91
CA SER A 36 2.76 5.25 -11.12
C SER A 36 4.01 4.37 -10.92
N VAL A 37 3.78 3.07 -10.73
CA VAL A 37 4.82 2.08 -10.43
C VAL A 37 5.75 1.86 -11.62
N GLY A 38 5.24 1.89 -12.85
CA GLY A 38 6.03 1.77 -14.07
C GLY A 38 7.06 2.88 -14.21
N THR A 39 6.65 4.13 -13.97
CA THR A 39 7.56 5.28 -13.94
C THR A 39 8.62 5.14 -12.83
N GLN A 40 8.25 4.62 -11.67
CA GLN A 40 9.18 4.37 -10.57
C GLN A 40 10.16 3.24 -10.92
N LEU A 41 9.67 2.19 -11.56
CA LEU A 41 10.49 1.07 -12.03
C LEU A 41 11.52 1.52 -13.08
N LEU A 42 11.15 2.35 -14.05
CA LEU A 42 12.10 2.95 -15.01
C LEU A 42 13.22 3.73 -14.31
N ARG A 43 12.89 4.44 -13.24
CA ARG A 43 13.93 5.15 -12.47
C ARG A 43 14.83 4.19 -11.71
N LEU A 44 14.25 3.12 -11.18
CA LEU A 44 15.00 2.09 -10.46
C LEU A 44 15.99 1.39 -11.39
N THR A 45 15.55 0.98 -12.60
CA THR A 45 16.42 0.32 -13.59
C THR A 45 17.50 1.23 -14.17
N ALA A 46 17.38 2.54 -14.00
CA ALA A 46 18.47 3.47 -14.33
C ALA A 46 19.54 3.60 -13.23
N LEU A 47 19.29 3.04 -12.05
CA LEU A 47 20.14 3.18 -10.85
C LEU A 47 20.68 1.84 -10.34
N ALA A 48 19.99 0.74 -10.65
CA ALA A 48 20.32 -0.60 -10.19
C ALA A 48 20.53 -1.54 -11.39
N GLU A 49 21.43 -2.51 -11.23
CA GLU A 49 21.65 -3.54 -12.24
C GLU A 49 20.44 -4.49 -12.34
N PRO A 50 20.16 -5.08 -13.50
CA PRO A 50 19.00 -5.95 -13.70
C PRO A 50 18.92 -7.14 -12.73
N ASP A 51 20.05 -7.69 -12.33
CA ASP A 51 20.17 -8.80 -11.37
C ASP A 51 19.86 -8.40 -9.92
N GLN A 52 19.78 -7.10 -9.64
CA GLN A 52 19.40 -6.54 -8.34
C GLN A 52 17.88 -6.25 -8.24
N ILE A 53 17.12 -6.49 -9.31
CA ILE A 53 15.70 -6.18 -9.37
C ILE A 53 14.90 -7.46 -9.61
N HIS A 54 14.01 -7.77 -8.68
CA HIS A 54 13.06 -8.87 -8.82
C HIS A 54 11.63 -8.33 -8.76
N LEU A 55 10.83 -8.64 -9.79
CA LEU A 55 9.45 -8.22 -9.87
C LEU A 55 8.53 -9.34 -9.40
N VAL A 56 7.70 -9.05 -8.41
CA VAL A 56 6.67 -9.95 -7.93
C VAL A 56 5.31 -9.33 -8.22
N PHE A 57 4.46 -10.05 -8.92
CA PHE A 57 3.10 -9.62 -9.21
C PHE A 57 2.14 -10.23 -8.18
N LEU A 58 1.18 -9.43 -7.73
CA LEU A 58 0.17 -9.91 -6.78
C LEU A 58 -0.65 -11.06 -7.38
N ASP A 59 -0.89 -11.02 -8.70
CA ASP A 59 -1.63 -12.07 -9.42
C ASP A 59 -0.93 -13.43 -9.26
N ASP A 60 0.41 -13.47 -9.39
CA ASP A 60 1.20 -14.70 -9.19
C ASP A 60 1.15 -15.17 -7.74
N VAL A 61 1.22 -14.23 -6.79
CA VAL A 61 1.10 -14.56 -5.35
C VAL A 61 -0.26 -15.17 -5.02
N LEU A 62 -1.33 -14.72 -5.70
CA LEU A 62 -2.67 -15.25 -5.49
C LEU A 62 -2.88 -16.60 -6.18
N GLU A 63 -2.21 -16.84 -7.30
CA GLU A 63 -2.30 -18.07 -8.07
C GLU A 63 -1.43 -19.19 -7.49
N ASP A 64 -0.13 -18.88 -7.26
CA ASP A 64 0.84 -19.85 -6.74
C ASP A 64 1.87 -19.17 -5.81
N PRO A 65 1.51 -18.95 -4.55
CA PRO A 65 2.41 -18.31 -3.58
C PRO A 65 3.67 -19.15 -3.28
N ALA A 66 3.62 -20.48 -3.45
CA ALA A 66 4.77 -21.34 -3.20
C ALA A 66 5.86 -21.14 -4.26
N SER A 67 5.50 -21.08 -5.54
CA SER A 67 6.42 -20.78 -6.63
C SER A 67 7.03 -19.37 -6.48
N VAL A 68 6.22 -18.38 -6.10
CA VAL A 68 6.74 -17.01 -5.84
C VAL A 68 7.72 -17.02 -4.68
N TRP A 69 7.45 -17.78 -3.62
CA TRP A 69 8.36 -17.92 -2.48
C TRP A 69 9.69 -18.55 -2.88
N GLU A 70 9.67 -19.61 -3.70
CA GLU A 70 10.85 -20.27 -4.21
C GLU A 70 11.69 -19.32 -5.07
N THR A 71 11.09 -18.66 -6.07
CA THR A 71 11.79 -17.72 -6.95
C THR A 71 12.40 -16.55 -6.19
N LEU A 72 11.73 -16.07 -5.14
CA LEU A 72 12.25 -15.02 -4.28
C LEU A 72 13.50 -15.48 -3.50
N GLN A 73 13.51 -16.71 -2.99
CA GLN A 73 14.67 -17.27 -2.28
C GLN A 73 15.87 -17.44 -3.23
N ILE A 74 15.63 -17.92 -4.46
CA ILE A 74 16.65 -18.03 -5.51
C ILE A 74 17.23 -16.65 -5.80
N PHE A 75 16.40 -15.64 -5.99
CA PHE A 75 16.85 -14.27 -6.23
C PHE A 75 17.70 -13.71 -5.08
N LEU A 76 17.33 -14.01 -3.84
CA LEU A 76 18.07 -13.57 -2.65
C LEU A 76 19.35 -14.38 -2.39
N GLY A 77 19.58 -15.47 -3.11
CA GLY A 77 20.73 -16.35 -2.92
C GLY A 77 20.76 -17.06 -1.56
N ILE A 78 19.59 -17.33 -0.99
CA ILE A 78 19.43 -18.05 0.28
C ILE A 78 19.02 -19.50 0.05
N ASP A 79 19.25 -20.36 1.04
CA ASP A 79 18.84 -21.77 0.98
C ASP A 79 17.33 -21.88 0.83
N LEU A 80 16.90 -22.78 -0.06
CA LEU A 80 15.48 -23.02 -0.28
C LEU A 80 14.82 -23.61 0.97
N GLN A 81 13.79 -22.96 1.44
CA GLN A 81 12.98 -23.41 2.56
C GLN A 81 11.55 -23.67 2.04
N GLU A 82 11.10 -24.89 2.18
CA GLU A 82 9.72 -25.25 1.89
C GLU A 82 8.78 -24.53 2.85
N ARG A 83 7.69 -24.02 2.29
CA ARG A 83 6.61 -23.40 3.05
C ARG A 83 5.29 -23.74 2.40
N ASP A 84 4.42 -24.42 3.13
CA ASP A 84 3.11 -24.87 2.67
C ASP A 84 1.97 -23.97 3.15
N ASP A 85 2.23 -23.08 4.10
CA ASP A 85 1.22 -22.21 4.72
C ASP A 85 1.43 -20.75 4.31
N PHE A 86 0.52 -20.24 3.47
CA PHE A 86 0.45 -18.85 3.04
C PHE A 86 -0.91 -18.26 3.43
N PRO A 87 -1.11 -17.92 4.71
CA PRO A 87 -2.39 -17.41 5.17
C PRO A 87 -2.70 -16.08 4.49
N ILE A 88 -3.90 -15.97 3.92
CA ILE A 88 -4.41 -14.71 3.42
C ILE A 88 -4.85 -13.87 4.61
N GLU A 89 -4.10 -12.83 4.92
CA GLU A 89 -4.51 -11.87 5.93
C GLU A 89 -5.42 -10.80 5.31
N ASP A 90 -6.57 -10.55 5.95
CA ASP A 90 -7.47 -9.47 5.57
C ASP A 90 -6.80 -8.11 5.82
N PHE A 91 -6.34 -7.45 4.76
CA PHE A 91 -5.73 -6.13 4.82
C PHE A 91 -6.72 -5.00 5.06
N LEU A 92 -8.01 -5.24 4.82
CA LEU A 92 -9.06 -4.24 5.02
C LEU A 92 -9.51 -4.22 6.48
N VAL A 93 -8.99 -3.24 7.19
CA VAL A 93 -9.38 -3.00 8.57
C VAL A 93 -10.15 -1.69 8.66
N GLU A 94 -11.45 -1.79 8.86
CA GLU A 94 -12.25 -0.65 9.28
C GLU A 94 -12.01 -0.35 10.76
N ARG A 95 -11.86 0.95 11.06
CA ARG A 95 -11.79 1.44 12.43
C ARG A 95 -13.05 2.24 12.74
N PRO A 96 -14.07 1.62 13.31
CA PRO A 96 -15.36 2.26 13.55
C PRO A 96 -15.28 3.48 14.48
N LEU A 97 -14.23 3.56 15.30
CA LEU A 97 -14.01 4.68 16.22
C LEU A 97 -12.71 5.45 15.86
N PRO A 98 -12.74 6.29 14.80
CA PRO A 98 -11.56 7.04 14.38
C PRO A 98 -11.09 8.06 15.44
N ALA A 99 -12.00 8.58 16.25
CA ALA A 99 -11.67 9.49 17.35
C ALA A 99 -10.82 8.81 18.43
N LEU A 100 -11.14 7.56 18.79
CA LEU A 100 -10.36 6.76 19.73
C LEU A 100 -8.93 6.53 19.22
N HIS A 101 -8.79 6.19 17.95
CA HIS A 101 -7.48 6.02 17.32
C HIS A 101 -6.68 7.32 17.30
N ALA A 102 -7.31 8.46 17.01
CA ALA A 102 -6.67 9.77 17.01
C ALA A 102 -6.19 10.18 18.42
N ILE A 103 -6.97 9.86 19.46
CA ILE A 103 -6.58 10.10 20.85
C ILE A 103 -5.39 9.22 21.25
N LEU A 104 -5.44 7.91 20.96
CA LEU A 104 -4.35 6.98 21.24
C LEU A 104 -3.06 7.38 20.52
N ARG A 105 -3.15 7.81 19.27
CA ARG A 105 -2.01 8.31 18.50
C ARG A 105 -1.44 9.60 19.10
N ARG A 106 -2.29 10.56 19.48
CA ARG A 106 -1.83 11.80 20.14
C ARG A 106 -1.13 11.50 21.46
N LEU A 107 -1.62 10.55 22.23
CA LEU A 107 -0.98 10.11 23.48
C LEU A 107 0.37 9.42 23.24
N SER A 108 0.53 8.71 22.12
CA SER A 108 1.81 8.09 21.75
C SER A 108 2.83 9.07 21.18
N ASP A 109 2.37 10.12 20.48
CA ASP A 109 3.23 11.12 19.84
C ASP A 109 3.73 12.22 20.81
N THR A 110 3.12 12.35 21.99
CA THR A 110 3.58 13.28 23.02
C THR A 110 4.79 12.71 23.76
N ARG A 111 5.97 13.05 23.25
CA ARG A 111 7.29 12.72 23.85
C ARG A 111 7.53 13.25 25.28
N GLY A 112 6.50 13.75 25.94
CA GLY A 112 6.58 14.35 27.28
C GLY A 112 5.44 14.03 28.23
N ALA A 113 4.49 13.17 27.84
CA ALA A 113 3.36 12.85 28.70
C ALA A 113 3.79 11.86 29.81
N ILE A 114 3.49 12.27 31.04
CA ILE A 114 3.74 11.63 32.35
C ILE A 114 2.95 10.29 32.51
N LEU A 115 2.60 9.61 31.41
CA LEU A 115 2.09 8.25 31.53
C LEU A 115 3.27 7.28 31.65
N PRO A 116 3.36 6.52 32.75
CA PRO A 116 4.46 5.58 32.91
C PRO A 116 4.49 4.61 31.72
N GLN A 117 5.67 4.45 31.11
CA GLN A 117 5.90 3.51 29.98
C GLN A 117 5.39 2.08 30.28
N ARG A 118 5.16 1.75 31.55
CA ARG A 118 4.53 0.52 32.02
C ARG A 118 3.10 0.32 31.50
N PHE A 119 2.29 1.40 31.37
CA PHE A 119 0.91 1.29 30.85
C PHE A 119 0.87 1.02 29.34
N LEU A 120 1.80 1.58 28.58
CA LEU A 120 1.96 1.26 27.14
C LEU A 120 2.46 -0.19 26.93
N ARG A 121 3.25 -0.73 27.86
CA ARG A 121 3.73 -2.13 27.82
C ARG A 121 2.66 -3.16 28.23
N LEU A 122 1.61 -2.79 28.92
CA LEU A 122 0.56 -3.70 29.41
C LEU A 122 -0.40 -4.23 28.33
N GLY A 123 -0.12 -4.04 27.05
CA GLY A 123 -0.93 -4.61 25.97
C GLY A 123 -2.32 -3.96 25.80
N ILE A 124 -2.71 -3.01 26.68
CA ILE A 124 -4.02 -2.38 26.64
C ILE A 124 -4.24 -1.62 25.32
N ALA A 125 -3.22 -0.90 24.84
CA ALA A 125 -3.30 -0.22 23.56
C ALA A 125 -3.43 -1.20 22.38
N ARG A 126 -2.78 -2.38 22.48
CA ARG A 126 -2.92 -3.48 21.51
C ARG A 126 -4.31 -4.10 21.57
N SER A 127 -4.83 -4.33 22.77
CA SER A 127 -6.15 -4.93 22.97
C SER A 127 -7.27 -3.99 22.50
N VAL A 128 -7.19 -2.71 22.84
CA VAL A 128 -8.15 -1.68 22.37
C VAL A 128 -8.07 -1.48 20.85
N ASN A 129 -6.88 -1.48 20.25
CA ASN A 129 -6.72 -1.46 18.80
C ASN A 129 -7.27 -2.74 18.14
N GLY A 130 -7.05 -3.90 18.74
CA GLY A 130 -7.62 -5.17 18.27
C GLY A 130 -9.15 -5.16 18.31
N TRP A 131 -9.73 -4.66 19.39
CA TRP A 131 -11.19 -4.55 19.53
C TRP A 131 -11.82 -3.54 18.56
N ASN A 132 -11.11 -2.48 18.19
CA ASN A 132 -11.55 -1.46 17.21
C ASN A 132 -11.22 -1.83 15.75
N ARG A 133 -10.77 -3.06 15.49
CA ARG A 133 -10.51 -3.57 14.14
C ARG A 133 -11.68 -4.47 13.73
N ARG A 134 -12.31 -4.15 12.62
CA ARG A 134 -13.29 -5.02 11.97
C ARG A 134 -12.84 -5.26 10.55
N ALA A 135 -13.12 -6.45 10.03
CA ALA A 135 -12.94 -6.73 8.61
C ALA A 135 -13.77 -5.69 7.81
N GLY A 136 -13.10 -4.92 7.00
CA GLY A 136 -13.75 -3.94 6.12
C GLY A 136 -14.21 -4.63 4.84
N THR A 137 -15.33 -4.21 4.31
CA THR A 137 -15.76 -4.59 2.96
C THR A 137 -15.21 -3.61 1.95
N LEU A 138 -14.62 -4.11 0.86
CA LEU A 138 -14.25 -3.29 -0.29
C LEU A 138 -15.51 -2.61 -0.83
N ARG A 139 -15.52 -1.29 -0.77
CA ARG A 139 -16.58 -0.51 -1.39
C ARG A 139 -16.29 -0.46 -2.89
N GLU A 140 -17.21 -0.90 -3.71
CA GLU A 140 -17.05 -0.82 -5.15
C GLU A 140 -16.81 0.63 -5.59
N MET A 141 -15.79 0.80 -6.43
CA MET A 141 -15.49 2.10 -7.01
C MET A 141 -16.55 2.45 -8.06
N PRO A 142 -17.13 3.66 -8.06
CA PRO A 142 -18.03 4.12 -9.12
C PRO A 142 -17.37 3.97 -10.50
N LYS A 143 -18.16 3.54 -11.49
CA LYS A 143 -17.64 3.22 -12.84
C LYS A 143 -16.94 4.41 -13.52
N ASP A 144 -17.46 5.61 -13.36
CA ASP A 144 -16.86 6.84 -13.88
C ASP A 144 -15.51 7.18 -13.22
N LEU A 145 -15.39 6.91 -11.92
CA LEU A 145 -14.14 7.08 -11.20
C LEU A 145 -13.13 6.02 -11.59
N ARG A 146 -13.56 4.75 -11.72
CA ARG A 146 -12.70 3.66 -12.19
C ARG A 146 -12.11 3.98 -13.56
N ARG A 147 -12.93 4.44 -14.49
CA ARG A 147 -12.48 4.84 -15.82
C ARG A 147 -11.41 5.94 -15.76
N ARG A 148 -11.65 6.99 -14.99
CA ARG A 148 -10.66 8.08 -14.82
C ARG A 148 -9.35 7.61 -14.20
N VAL A 149 -9.40 6.67 -13.28
CA VAL A 149 -8.21 6.05 -12.67
C VAL A 149 -7.48 5.21 -13.72
N SER A 150 -8.19 4.36 -14.47
CA SER A 150 -7.62 3.55 -15.55
C SER A 150 -6.98 4.42 -16.64
N ASP A 151 -7.68 5.45 -17.08
CA ASP A 151 -7.15 6.40 -18.09
C ASP A 151 -5.87 7.09 -17.61
N ALA A 152 -5.83 7.48 -16.33
CA ALA A 152 -4.68 8.16 -15.74
C ALA A 152 -3.45 7.25 -15.52
N LEU A 153 -3.64 5.94 -15.44
CA LEU A 153 -2.58 4.95 -15.18
C LEU A 153 -2.26 4.08 -16.40
N SER A 154 -2.98 4.23 -17.50
CA SER A 154 -2.83 3.38 -18.69
C SER A 154 -1.41 3.38 -19.27
N GLU A 155 -0.79 4.54 -19.38
CA GLU A 155 0.59 4.67 -19.84
C GLU A 155 1.56 3.96 -18.90
N ASP A 156 1.37 4.12 -17.60
CA ASP A 156 2.23 3.55 -16.57
C ASP A 156 2.11 2.01 -16.51
N VAL A 157 0.89 1.46 -16.66
CA VAL A 157 0.66 0.02 -16.81
C VAL A 157 1.31 -0.50 -18.09
N GLY A 158 1.25 0.25 -19.20
CA GLY A 158 1.95 -0.07 -20.45
C GLY A 158 3.47 -0.20 -20.26
N ILE A 159 4.07 0.68 -19.46
CA ILE A 159 5.50 0.61 -19.11
C ILE A 159 5.80 -0.69 -18.38
N ILE A 160 5.02 -1.04 -17.34
CA ILE A 160 5.23 -2.28 -16.57
C ILE A 160 5.06 -3.50 -17.49
N SER A 161 4.03 -3.50 -18.34
CA SER A 161 3.77 -4.57 -19.31
C SER A 161 4.97 -4.77 -20.25
N ALA A 162 5.50 -3.68 -20.81
CA ALA A 162 6.66 -3.72 -21.70
C ALA A 162 7.94 -4.22 -20.99
N MET A 163 8.17 -3.79 -19.76
CA MET A 163 9.35 -4.18 -18.98
C MET A 163 9.30 -5.62 -18.48
N SER A 164 8.12 -6.11 -18.13
CA SER A 164 7.94 -7.48 -17.62
C SER A 164 7.67 -8.52 -18.73
N GLY A 165 7.35 -8.08 -19.93
CA GLY A 165 6.92 -8.94 -21.04
C GLY A 165 5.53 -9.56 -20.82
N ARG A 166 4.71 -9.03 -19.90
CA ARG A 166 3.39 -9.55 -19.53
C ARG A 166 2.27 -8.67 -20.03
N ASP A 167 1.15 -9.27 -20.42
CA ASP A 167 -0.09 -8.53 -20.65
C ASP A 167 -0.77 -8.18 -19.32
N LEU A 168 -0.78 -6.90 -18.99
CA LEU A 168 -1.40 -6.35 -17.79
C LEU A 168 -2.66 -5.53 -18.10
N SER A 169 -3.25 -5.70 -19.29
CA SER A 169 -4.45 -4.97 -19.71
C SER A 169 -5.64 -5.15 -18.75
N HIS A 170 -5.72 -6.31 -18.09
CA HIS A 170 -6.75 -6.63 -17.09
C HIS A 170 -6.72 -5.72 -15.85
N TRP A 171 -5.59 -5.04 -15.59
CA TRP A 171 -5.52 -4.06 -14.48
C TRP A 171 -6.28 -2.77 -14.77
N LEU A 172 -6.61 -2.50 -16.04
CA LEU A 172 -7.31 -1.30 -16.49
C LEU A 172 -8.82 -1.49 -16.68
N CYS A 173 -9.36 -2.68 -16.36
CA CYS A 173 -10.79 -3.03 -16.55
C CYS A 173 -11.69 -2.57 -15.40
#